data_d809dcbf38f8e5e06a59cd171ab422e9
#
_entry.id   d809dcbf38f8e5e06a59cd171ab422e9
#
_cell.length_a   1.000
_cell.length_b   1.000
_cell.length_c   1.000
_cell.angle_alpha   90.00
_cell.angle_beta   90.00
_cell.angle_gamma   90.00
#
_symmetry.space_group_name_H-M   'P 1'
#
loop_
_entity.id
_entity.type
_entity.pdbx_description
1 polymer ?
#
loop_
_entity_poly.entity_id
_entity_poly.type
_entity_poly.pdbx_seq_one_letter_code
_entity_poly.pdbx_strand_id
1 'polypeptide(L)'
;MINITGLNKSYGKKKALDNLTLSIPSNSIYGLLGPNGAGKTTLISILNGLISYDSGEVTFFDLPLKKNLSAIRQRCSLIPQSLAFYENLSVKENLQFFAGVQKIKGHTLKDNLSYAVETNRLSSMMDQKSATLSGGQKRRLNIAIGLLNNPDVIFFDEPTVGIDPESRNDILDTIKAYKSDNKTVIYTSHYMPEIEKICDEVAIMNAGQIVKQGSISSMVNNEESQQVIVELYPHSSTYLSAMSRAEVTIVDQTTLLLTQSSSELIAQVLHQLEQQGIKIKQIRYGATTLESLFINLTSKGRTDV
;
A
#
# COMPACT_ATOMS: atom_id res chain seq x y z
N MET A 1 -16.92 8.23 -2.85
CA MET A 1 -16.36 8.28 -1.50
C MET A 1 -16.67 7.00 -0.76
N ILE A 2 -15.72 6.47 0.00
CA ILE A 2 -15.92 5.30 0.87
C ILE A 2 -15.74 5.78 2.31
N ASN A 3 -16.75 5.61 3.15
CA ASN A 3 -16.65 5.98 4.55
C ASN A 3 -16.79 4.73 5.43
N ILE A 4 -15.95 4.63 6.41
CA ILE A 4 -15.87 3.55 7.38
C ILE A 4 -15.87 4.18 8.77
N THR A 5 -16.81 3.75 9.63
CA THR A 5 -16.94 4.31 10.98
C THR A 5 -17.04 3.18 11.99
N GLY A 6 -16.09 3.14 12.92
CA GLY A 6 -16.10 2.22 14.04
C GLY A 6 -16.13 0.75 13.65
N LEU A 7 -15.45 0.37 12.56
CA LEU A 7 -15.47 -0.98 12.00
C LEU A 7 -14.71 -1.96 12.89
N ASN A 8 -15.40 -3.05 13.26
CA ASN A 8 -14.83 -4.12 14.07
C ASN A 8 -14.94 -5.47 13.36
N LYS A 9 -13.88 -6.27 13.46
CA LYS A 9 -13.84 -7.66 12.98
C LYS A 9 -12.94 -8.51 13.84
N SER A 10 -13.46 -9.66 14.30
CA SER A 10 -12.71 -10.63 15.09
C SER A 10 -12.75 -12.02 14.45
N TYR A 11 -11.67 -12.77 14.62
CA TYR A 11 -11.56 -14.19 14.31
C TYR A 11 -11.26 -14.94 15.62
N GLY A 12 -12.32 -15.49 16.24
CA GLY A 12 -12.24 -16.05 17.57
C GLY A 12 -11.81 -14.98 18.59
N LYS A 13 -10.68 -15.19 19.27
CA LYS A 13 -10.14 -14.23 20.25
C LYS A 13 -9.31 -13.11 19.62
N LYS A 14 -8.90 -13.25 18.35
CA LYS A 14 -8.04 -12.28 17.67
C LYS A 14 -8.87 -11.18 17.02
N LYS A 15 -8.69 -9.95 17.47
CA LYS A 15 -9.28 -8.76 16.85
C LYS A 15 -8.45 -8.39 15.62
N ALA A 16 -9.05 -8.51 14.45
CA ALA A 16 -8.40 -8.21 13.18
C ALA A 16 -8.61 -6.75 12.75
N LEU A 17 -9.77 -6.17 13.09
CA LEU A 17 -10.05 -4.73 13.00
C LEU A 17 -10.66 -4.29 14.32
N ASP A 18 -10.19 -3.17 14.84
CA ASP A 18 -10.54 -2.62 16.14
C ASP A 18 -10.95 -1.16 16.03
N ASN A 19 -12.25 -0.90 16.04
CA ASN A 19 -12.83 0.44 15.97
C ASN A 19 -12.28 1.30 14.83
N LEU A 20 -12.04 0.68 13.66
CA LEU A 20 -11.37 1.32 12.53
C LEU A 20 -12.28 2.37 11.90
N THR A 21 -11.79 3.59 11.80
CA THR A 21 -12.49 4.71 11.14
C THR A 21 -11.60 5.28 10.04
N LEU A 22 -12.12 5.36 8.82
CA LEU A 22 -11.38 5.76 7.63
C LEU A 22 -12.31 6.37 6.60
N SER A 23 -11.86 7.42 5.92
CA SER A 23 -12.54 8.02 4.77
C SER A 23 -11.61 8.00 3.56
N ILE A 24 -12.09 7.44 2.44
CA ILE A 24 -11.35 7.36 1.19
C ILE A 24 -12.05 8.25 0.17
N PRO A 25 -11.41 9.32 -0.31
CA PRO A 25 -12.02 10.22 -1.29
C PRO A 25 -12.19 9.52 -2.64
N SER A 26 -13.18 9.98 -3.41
CA SER A 26 -13.34 9.53 -4.80
C SER A 26 -12.24 10.09 -5.68
N ASN A 27 -11.94 9.41 -6.79
CA ASN A 27 -10.96 9.85 -7.78
C ASN A 27 -9.56 10.13 -7.16
N SER A 28 -9.13 9.20 -6.32
CA SER A 28 -7.83 9.24 -5.65
C SER A 28 -7.16 7.88 -5.66
N ILE A 29 -5.86 7.86 -5.47
CA ILE A 29 -5.10 6.66 -5.16
C ILE A 29 -4.80 6.68 -3.67
N TYR A 30 -5.43 5.79 -2.93
CA TYR A 30 -5.35 5.70 -1.48
C TYR A 30 -4.49 4.51 -1.04
N GLY A 31 -3.39 4.78 -0.37
CA GLY A 31 -2.47 3.77 0.15
C GLY A 31 -2.94 3.20 1.48
N LEU A 32 -2.92 1.88 1.63
CA LEU A 32 -3.04 1.21 2.92
C LEU A 32 -1.71 0.55 3.27
N LEU A 33 -0.99 1.16 4.18
CA LEU A 33 0.34 0.72 4.62
C LEU A 33 0.24 0.05 6.00
N GLY A 34 1.01 -1.01 6.23
CA GLY A 34 1.03 -1.68 7.53
C GLY A 34 1.81 -2.99 7.49
N PRO A 35 2.30 -3.48 8.65
CA PRO A 35 2.99 -4.76 8.71
C PRO A 35 2.05 -5.93 8.35
N ASN A 36 2.63 -7.11 8.17
CA ASN A 36 1.84 -8.33 8.02
C ASN A 36 1.00 -8.56 9.28
N GLY A 37 -0.29 -8.86 9.09
CA GLY A 37 -1.24 -9.00 10.20
C GLY A 37 -1.85 -7.70 10.71
N ALA A 38 -1.53 -6.53 10.15
CA ALA A 38 -2.15 -5.25 10.53
C ALA A 38 -3.66 -5.14 10.24
N GLY A 39 -4.22 -6.06 9.43
CA GLY A 39 -5.65 -6.07 9.08
C GLY A 39 -5.97 -5.60 7.66
N LYS A 40 -4.98 -5.26 6.83
CA LYS A 40 -5.18 -4.75 5.45
C LYS A 40 -6.05 -5.66 4.59
N THR A 41 -5.67 -6.93 4.45
CA THR A 41 -6.44 -7.92 3.66
C THR A 41 -7.83 -8.17 4.25
N THR A 42 -7.98 -8.14 5.58
CA THR A 42 -9.29 -8.23 6.24
C THR A 42 -10.18 -7.03 5.87
N LEU A 43 -9.64 -5.82 5.92
CA LEU A 43 -10.36 -4.61 5.51
C LEU A 43 -10.79 -4.69 4.05
N ILE A 44 -9.87 -5.00 3.14
CA ILE A 44 -10.17 -5.17 1.70
C ILE A 44 -11.25 -6.23 1.48
N SER A 45 -11.16 -7.37 2.16
CA SER A 45 -12.14 -8.46 2.05
C SER A 45 -13.53 -8.02 2.51
N ILE A 46 -13.64 -7.22 3.56
CA ILE A 46 -14.91 -6.62 4.01
C ILE A 46 -15.45 -5.63 2.98
N LEU A 47 -14.60 -4.73 2.47
CA LEU A 47 -15.01 -3.71 1.51
C LEU A 47 -15.49 -4.32 0.19
N ASN A 48 -14.94 -5.46 -0.20
CA ASN A 48 -15.42 -6.25 -1.35
C ASN A 48 -16.56 -7.21 -1.00
N GLY A 49 -17.03 -7.21 0.26
CA GLY A 49 -18.12 -8.07 0.75
C GLY A 49 -17.79 -9.56 0.69
N LEU A 50 -16.52 -9.95 0.70
CA LEU A 50 -16.09 -11.35 0.74
C LEU A 50 -16.28 -11.96 2.13
N ILE A 51 -16.17 -11.12 3.17
CA ILE A 51 -16.42 -11.49 4.57
C ILE A 51 -17.32 -10.45 5.23
N SER A 52 -18.10 -10.88 6.23
CA SER A 52 -18.89 -9.99 7.07
C SER A 52 -18.04 -9.34 8.17
N TYR A 53 -18.46 -8.19 8.64
CA TYR A 53 -17.90 -7.51 9.81
C TYR A 53 -18.87 -7.58 11.00
N ASP A 54 -18.34 -7.43 12.21
CA ASP A 54 -19.08 -7.66 13.45
C ASP A 54 -19.92 -6.43 13.81
N SER A 55 -19.32 -5.24 13.79
CA SER A 55 -20.00 -3.97 14.08
C SER A 55 -19.35 -2.80 13.32
N GLY A 56 -20.01 -1.64 13.34
CA GLY A 56 -19.59 -0.44 12.62
C GLY A 56 -20.39 -0.22 11.34
N GLU A 57 -20.05 0.83 10.63
CA GLU A 57 -20.75 1.24 9.40
C GLU A 57 -19.74 1.38 8.26
N VAL A 58 -20.15 0.93 7.07
CA VAL A 58 -19.40 1.09 5.81
C VAL A 58 -20.37 1.57 4.75
N THR A 59 -20.02 2.68 4.09
CA THR A 59 -20.77 3.22 2.96
C THR A 59 -19.88 3.38 1.75
N PHE A 60 -20.45 3.11 0.56
CA PHE A 60 -19.86 3.39 -0.75
C PHE A 60 -20.82 4.29 -1.51
N PHE A 61 -20.36 5.42 -1.99
CA PHE A 61 -21.21 6.35 -2.75
C PHE A 61 -22.50 6.70 -2.00
N ASP A 62 -22.41 6.87 -0.68
CA ASP A 62 -23.51 7.09 0.27
C ASP A 62 -24.49 5.91 0.43
N LEU A 63 -24.19 4.75 -0.17
CA LEU A 63 -24.96 3.52 -0.04
C LEU A 63 -24.37 2.63 1.07
N PRO A 64 -25.14 2.23 2.10
CA PRO A 64 -24.68 1.27 3.10
C PRO A 64 -24.32 -0.07 2.48
N LEU A 65 -23.09 -0.56 2.74
CA LEU A 65 -22.54 -1.79 2.14
C LEU A 65 -23.44 -3.00 2.39
N LYS A 66 -23.88 -3.22 3.63
CA LYS A 66 -24.73 -4.39 4.01
C LYS A 66 -26.02 -4.47 3.21
N LYS A 67 -26.62 -3.33 2.87
CA LYS A 67 -27.92 -3.28 2.18
C LYS A 67 -27.80 -3.28 0.66
N ASN A 68 -26.65 -2.87 0.13
CA ASN A 68 -26.45 -2.62 -1.31
C ASN A 68 -25.28 -3.41 -1.90
N LEU A 69 -24.91 -4.55 -1.29
CA LEU A 69 -23.72 -5.30 -1.63
C LEU A 69 -23.64 -5.65 -3.13
N SER A 70 -24.73 -6.08 -3.74
CA SER A 70 -24.76 -6.46 -5.17
C SER A 70 -24.46 -5.26 -6.08
N ALA A 71 -25.09 -4.11 -5.82
CA ALA A 71 -24.90 -2.89 -6.60
C ALA A 71 -23.46 -2.35 -6.43
N ILE A 72 -22.93 -2.38 -5.22
CA ILE A 72 -21.56 -1.94 -4.92
C ILE A 72 -20.54 -2.84 -5.60
N ARG A 73 -20.71 -4.17 -5.56
CA ARG A 73 -19.82 -5.12 -6.22
C ARG A 73 -19.74 -4.94 -7.75
N GLN A 74 -20.82 -4.52 -8.39
CA GLN A 74 -20.79 -4.23 -9.82
C GLN A 74 -19.89 -3.04 -10.19
N ARG A 75 -19.67 -2.14 -9.24
CA ARG A 75 -18.84 -0.94 -9.39
C ARG A 75 -17.44 -1.09 -8.80
N CYS A 76 -17.12 -2.24 -8.21
CA CYS A 76 -15.85 -2.52 -7.57
C CYS A 76 -15.14 -3.69 -8.26
N SER A 77 -13.81 -3.70 -8.18
CA SER A 77 -12.99 -4.83 -8.56
C SER A 77 -11.88 -5.07 -7.54
N LEU A 78 -11.58 -6.34 -7.28
CA LEU A 78 -10.44 -6.76 -6.46
C LEU A 78 -9.43 -7.46 -7.35
N ILE A 79 -8.21 -6.94 -7.36
CA ILE A 79 -7.04 -7.56 -7.97
C ILE A 79 -6.21 -8.18 -6.82
N PRO A 80 -6.29 -9.50 -6.62
CA PRO A 80 -5.62 -10.17 -5.52
C PRO A 80 -4.12 -10.28 -5.73
N GLN A 81 -3.37 -10.52 -4.66
CA GLN A 81 -1.94 -10.80 -4.69
C GLN A 81 -1.62 -12.04 -5.54
N SER A 82 -2.41 -13.11 -5.39
CA SER A 82 -2.29 -14.32 -6.21
C SER A 82 -2.84 -14.08 -7.63
N LEU A 83 -2.22 -14.74 -8.60
CA LEU A 83 -2.72 -14.72 -9.98
C LEU A 83 -4.01 -15.55 -10.07
N ALA A 84 -5.07 -14.94 -10.60
CA ALA A 84 -6.41 -15.52 -10.64
C ALA A 84 -6.90 -15.68 -12.08
N PHE A 85 -6.19 -16.48 -12.87
CA PHE A 85 -6.55 -16.81 -14.25
C PHE A 85 -6.13 -18.24 -14.61
N TYR A 86 -6.55 -18.73 -15.76
CA TYR A 86 -6.26 -20.10 -16.23
C TYR A 86 -4.98 -20.09 -17.08
N GLU A 87 -3.93 -20.71 -16.60
CA GLU A 87 -2.63 -20.72 -17.27
C GLU A 87 -2.65 -21.47 -18.61
N ASN A 88 -3.53 -22.46 -18.79
CA ASN A 88 -3.67 -23.22 -20.02
C ASN A 88 -4.45 -22.49 -21.13
N LEU A 89 -5.11 -21.40 -20.80
CA LEU A 89 -5.80 -20.54 -21.76
C LEU A 89 -4.86 -19.44 -22.25
N SER A 90 -5.13 -18.95 -23.49
CA SER A 90 -4.50 -17.74 -24.00
C SER A 90 -4.97 -16.50 -23.21
N VAL A 91 -4.27 -15.38 -23.38
CA VAL A 91 -4.68 -14.07 -22.84
C VAL A 91 -6.11 -13.74 -23.27
N LYS A 92 -6.41 -13.87 -24.56
CA LYS A 92 -7.73 -13.62 -25.15
C LYS A 92 -8.81 -14.50 -24.54
N GLU A 93 -8.56 -15.81 -24.44
CA GLU A 93 -9.51 -16.77 -23.86
C GLU A 93 -9.79 -16.49 -22.38
N ASN A 94 -8.76 -16.13 -21.58
CA ASN A 94 -8.96 -15.71 -20.22
C ASN A 94 -9.86 -14.48 -20.12
N LEU A 95 -9.57 -13.43 -20.87
CA LEU A 95 -10.37 -12.20 -20.88
C LEU A 95 -11.83 -12.48 -21.28
N GLN A 96 -12.05 -13.29 -22.32
CA GLN A 96 -13.39 -13.67 -22.76
C GLN A 96 -14.13 -14.52 -21.72
N PHE A 97 -13.44 -15.47 -21.09
CA PHE A 97 -14.00 -16.31 -20.03
C PHE A 97 -14.49 -15.45 -18.86
N PHE A 98 -13.63 -14.57 -18.32
CA PHE A 98 -14.00 -13.74 -17.18
C PHE A 98 -15.05 -12.68 -17.51
N ALA A 99 -15.05 -12.15 -18.72
CA ALA A 99 -16.13 -11.29 -19.20
C ALA A 99 -17.47 -12.04 -19.24
N GLY A 100 -17.46 -13.30 -19.66
CA GLY A 100 -18.63 -14.19 -19.64
C GLY A 100 -19.14 -14.45 -18.20
N VAL A 101 -18.23 -14.71 -17.26
CA VAL A 101 -18.57 -14.87 -15.83
C VAL A 101 -19.23 -13.62 -15.27
N GLN A 102 -18.74 -12.43 -15.65
CA GLN A 102 -19.30 -11.14 -15.26
C GLN A 102 -20.55 -10.75 -16.06
N LYS A 103 -21.00 -11.60 -17.00
CA LYS A 103 -22.17 -11.39 -17.87
C LYS A 103 -22.07 -10.12 -18.74
N ILE A 104 -20.87 -9.67 -19.05
CA ILE A 104 -20.64 -8.52 -19.92
C ILE A 104 -20.86 -8.97 -21.37
N LYS A 105 -21.67 -8.23 -22.14
CA LYS A 105 -22.06 -8.60 -23.52
C LYS A 105 -22.13 -7.39 -24.44
N GLY A 106 -22.18 -7.66 -25.72
CA GLY A 106 -22.46 -6.65 -26.76
C GLY A 106 -21.36 -5.59 -26.87
N HIS A 107 -21.76 -4.36 -27.09
CA HIS A 107 -20.86 -3.22 -27.25
C HIS A 107 -20.00 -2.97 -26.00
N THR A 108 -20.61 -3.08 -24.83
CA THR A 108 -19.91 -2.93 -23.53
C THR A 108 -18.76 -3.92 -23.40
N LEU A 109 -18.92 -5.16 -23.86
CA LEU A 109 -17.83 -6.14 -23.87
C LEU A 109 -16.66 -5.67 -24.75
N LYS A 110 -16.97 -5.20 -25.95
CA LYS A 110 -15.94 -4.76 -26.91
C LYS A 110 -15.15 -3.58 -26.33
N ASP A 111 -15.84 -2.58 -25.80
CA ASP A 111 -15.24 -1.36 -25.29
C ASP A 111 -14.39 -1.64 -24.04
N ASN A 112 -14.93 -2.38 -23.07
CA ASN A 112 -14.22 -2.72 -21.85
C ASN A 112 -13.01 -3.64 -22.11
N LEU A 113 -13.14 -4.57 -23.06
CA LEU A 113 -12.05 -5.45 -23.46
C LEU A 113 -10.92 -4.68 -24.15
N SER A 114 -11.25 -3.75 -25.06
CA SER A 114 -10.27 -2.86 -25.69
C SER A 114 -9.53 -2.04 -24.64
N TYR A 115 -10.28 -1.38 -23.75
CA TYR A 115 -9.71 -0.60 -22.65
C TYR A 115 -8.78 -1.44 -21.76
N ALA A 116 -9.23 -2.63 -21.30
CA ALA A 116 -8.43 -3.49 -20.43
C ALA A 116 -7.14 -3.97 -21.12
N VAL A 117 -7.21 -4.33 -22.39
CA VAL A 117 -6.07 -4.82 -23.21
C VAL A 117 -5.07 -3.70 -23.47
N GLU A 118 -5.54 -2.53 -23.90
CA GLU A 118 -4.68 -1.39 -24.26
C GLU A 118 -3.99 -0.82 -23.05
N THR A 119 -4.74 -0.55 -21.98
CA THR A 119 -4.20 0.02 -20.74
C THR A 119 -3.14 -0.88 -20.11
N ASN A 120 -3.30 -2.21 -20.20
CA ASN A 120 -2.33 -3.17 -19.67
C ASN A 120 -1.31 -3.67 -20.71
N ARG A 121 -1.25 -3.06 -21.89
CA ARG A 121 -0.27 -3.39 -22.96
C ARG A 121 -0.25 -4.87 -23.32
N LEU A 122 -1.42 -5.49 -23.50
CA LEU A 122 -1.57 -6.92 -23.80
C LEU A 122 -1.78 -7.22 -25.29
N SER A 123 -1.93 -6.21 -26.14
CA SER A 123 -2.33 -6.34 -27.55
C SER A 123 -1.46 -7.31 -28.35
N SER A 124 -0.14 -7.32 -28.14
CA SER A 124 0.81 -8.17 -28.86
C SER A 124 0.85 -9.63 -28.38
N MET A 125 0.19 -9.94 -27.26
CA MET A 125 0.27 -11.28 -26.65
C MET A 125 -1.10 -11.96 -26.50
N MET A 126 -2.13 -11.45 -27.18
CA MET A 126 -3.52 -11.95 -27.06
C MET A 126 -3.66 -13.45 -27.33
N ASP A 127 -2.95 -13.98 -28.29
CA ASP A 127 -3.01 -15.40 -28.68
C ASP A 127 -1.97 -16.27 -27.95
N GLN A 128 -1.12 -15.68 -27.09
CA GLN A 128 -0.14 -16.43 -26.30
C GLN A 128 -0.82 -17.16 -25.14
N LYS A 129 -0.36 -18.39 -24.84
CA LYS A 129 -0.79 -19.11 -23.64
C LYS A 129 -0.29 -18.38 -22.38
N SER A 130 -1.18 -18.20 -21.42
CA SER A 130 -0.87 -17.44 -20.20
C SER A 130 0.24 -18.08 -19.36
N ALA A 131 0.44 -19.40 -19.44
CA ALA A 131 1.56 -20.10 -18.81
C ALA A 131 2.93 -19.58 -19.28
N THR A 132 3.06 -19.15 -20.53
CA THR A 132 4.34 -18.74 -21.14
C THR A 132 4.68 -17.26 -20.92
N LEU A 133 3.79 -16.50 -20.30
CA LEU A 133 4.00 -15.09 -19.97
C LEU A 133 5.04 -14.91 -18.87
N SER A 134 5.80 -13.81 -18.91
CA SER A 134 6.64 -13.39 -17.79
C SER A 134 5.80 -13.03 -16.56
N GLY A 135 6.43 -12.93 -15.37
CA GLY A 135 5.75 -12.54 -14.14
C GLY A 135 5.02 -11.20 -14.25
N GLY A 136 5.66 -10.20 -14.84
CA GLY A 136 5.05 -8.89 -15.09
C GLY A 136 3.87 -8.95 -16.08
N GLN A 137 3.99 -9.74 -17.17
CA GLN A 137 2.92 -9.95 -18.13
C GLN A 137 1.72 -10.70 -17.50
N LYS A 138 1.99 -11.72 -16.68
CA LYS A 138 0.96 -12.43 -15.91
C LYS A 138 0.22 -11.47 -14.97
N ARG A 139 0.94 -10.57 -14.32
CA ARG A 139 0.34 -9.54 -13.45
C ARG A 139 -0.54 -8.58 -14.24
N ARG A 140 -0.10 -8.10 -15.41
CA ARG A 140 -0.90 -7.24 -16.30
C ARG A 140 -2.17 -7.95 -16.75
N LEU A 141 -2.12 -9.24 -17.09
CA LEU A 141 -3.33 -10.03 -17.40
C LEU A 141 -4.28 -10.08 -16.20
N ASN A 142 -3.76 -10.32 -15.00
CA ASN A 142 -4.57 -10.35 -13.78
C ASN A 142 -5.28 -9.01 -13.54
N ILE A 143 -4.59 -7.89 -13.78
CA ILE A 143 -5.15 -6.54 -13.68
C ILE A 143 -6.22 -6.32 -14.76
N ALA A 144 -5.93 -6.67 -16.00
CA ALA A 144 -6.87 -6.53 -17.12
C ALA A 144 -8.19 -7.27 -16.89
N ILE A 145 -8.14 -8.48 -16.31
CA ILE A 145 -9.33 -9.24 -15.90
C ILE A 145 -10.15 -8.45 -14.90
N GLY A 146 -9.50 -7.82 -13.91
CA GLY A 146 -10.18 -6.99 -12.93
C GLY A 146 -10.82 -5.73 -13.50
N LEU A 147 -10.39 -5.25 -14.68
CA LEU A 147 -10.95 -4.06 -15.32
C LEU A 147 -12.12 -4.34 -16.25
N LEU A 148 -12.44 -5.60 -16.53
CA LEU A 148 -13.47 -5.97 -17.52
C LEU A 148 -14.86 -5.39 -17.23
N ASN A 149 -15.22 -5.21 -15.95
CA ASN A 149 -16.51 -4.60 -15.58
C ASN A 149 -16.44 -3.06 -15.53
N ASN A 150 -15.34 -2.45 -15.96
CA ASN A 150 -15.10 -1.01 -15.89
C ASN A 150 -15.43 -0.40 -14.51
N PRO A 151 -14.78 -0.87 -13.43
CA PRO A 151 -15.13 -0.51 -12.05
C PRO A 151 -14.84 0.97 -11.75
N ASP A 152 -15.63 1.57 -10.84
CA ASP A 152 -15.34 2.90 -10.28
C ASP A 152 -14.27 2.82 -9.18
N VAL A 153 -14.23 1.67 -8.47
CA VAL A 153 -13.29 1.42 -7.37
C VAL A 153 -12.49 0.16 -7.63
N ILE A 154 -11.17 0.28 -7.55
CA ILE A 154 -10.24 -0.82 -7.79
C ILE A 154 -9.42 -1.06 -6.52
N PHE A 155 -9.48 -2.27 -6.00
CA PHE A 155 -8.66 -2.72 -4.88
C PHE A 155 -7.48 -3.54 -5.38
N PHE A 156 -6.27 -3.11 -5.05
CA PHE A 156 -5.04 -3.84 -5.32
C PHE A 156 -4.48 -4.39 -3.99
N ASP A 157 -4.44 -5.71 -3.88
CA ASP A 157 -3.83 -6.36 -2.72
C ASP A 157 -2.41 -6.80 -3.06
N GLU A 158 -1.42 -5.97 -2.71
CA GLU A 158 0.02 -6.17 -2.92
C GLU A 158 0.39 -6.60 -4.37
N PRO A 159 0.01 -5.81 -5.40
CA PRO A 159 0.04 -6.28 -6.79
C PRO A 159 1.46 -6.45 -7.37
N THR A 160 2.49 -5.96 -6.72
CA THR A 160 3.86 -5.92 -7.22
C THR A 160 4.80 -6.91 -6.52
N VAL A 161 4.29 -7.70 -5.58
CA VAL A 161 5.09 -8.71 -4.88
C VAL A 161 5.59 -9.77 -5.85
N GLY A 162 6.92 -10.02 -5.81
CA GLY A 162 7.58 -11.00 -6.68
C GLY A 162 7.76 -10.56 -8.14
N ILE A 163 7.53 -9.28 -8.44
CA ILE A 163 7.73 -8.70 -9.78
C ILE A 163 9.09 -7.99 -9.82
N ASP A 164 9.80 -8.15 -10.94
CA ASP A 164 11.06 -7.48 -11.20
C ASP A 164 10.92 -5.94 -11.21
N PRO A 165 12.01 -5.17 -10.96
CA PRO A 165 11.93 -3.72 -10.81
C PRO A 165 11.39 -2.97 -12.03
N GLU A 166 11.67 -3.44 -13.25
CA GLU A 166 11.22 -2.80 -14.49
C GLU A 166 9.70 -2.99 -14.67
N SER A 167 9.26 -4.25 -14.64
CA SER A 167 7.83 -4.59 -14.72
C SER A 167 7.01 -3.96 -13.58
N ARG A 168 7.60 -3.84 -12.39
CA ARG A 168 6.98 -3.16 -11.23
C ARG A 168 6.71 -1.70 -11.54
N ASN A 169 7.71 -0.98 -12.05
CA ASN A 169 7.54 0.43 -12.40
C ASN A 169 6.45 0.64 -13.47
N ASP A 170 6.43 -0.20 -14.49
CA ASP A 170 5.40 -0.18 -15.54
C ASP A 170 3.98 -0.40 -14.97
N ILE A 171 3.83 -1.34 -14.02
CA ILE A 171 2.54 -1.60 -13.36
C ILE A 171 2.13 -0.39 -12.53
N LEU A 172 3.04 0.20 -11.76
CA LEU A 172 2.75 1.39 -10.95
C LEU A 172 2.31 2.58 -11.82
N ASP A 173 2.98 2.80 -12.95
CA ASP A 173 2.63 3.87 -13.88
C ASP A 173 1.24 3.63 -14.53
N THR A 174 0.91 2.36 -14.83
CA THR A 174 -0.43 1.97 -15.27
C THR A 174 -1.49 2.24 -14.19
N ILE A 175 -1.22 1.88 -12.93
CA ILE A 175 -2.14 2.13 -11.81
C ILE A 175 -2.35 3.63 -11.60
N LYS A 176 -1.28 4.41 -11.72
CA LYS A 176 -1.35 5.88 -11.60
C LYS A 176 -2.26 6.51 -12.66
N ALA A 177 -2.28 5.97 -13.87
CA ALA A 177 -3.11 6.46 -14.95
C ALA A 177 -4.62 6.26 -14.69
N TYR A 178 -5.04 5.28 -13.88
CA TYR A 178 -6.47 5.07 -13.57
C TYR A 178 -7.13 6.25 -12.88
N LYS A 179 -6.37 7.08 -12.16
CA LYS A 179 -6.88 8.32 -11.59
C LYS A 179 -7.36 9.30 -12.68
N SER A 180 -6.66 9.37 -13.82
CA SER A 180 -7.07 10.20 -14.94
C SER A 180 -8.37 9.70 -15.60
N ASP A 181 -8.69 8.42 -15.41
CA ASP A 181 -9.94 7.79 -15.86
C ASP A 181 -11.07 7.89 -14.81
N ASN A 182 -10.94 8.81 -13.83
CA ASN A 182 -11.88 9.04 -12.72
C ASN A 182 -12.12 7.81 -11.83
N LYS A 183 -11.15 6.91 -11.73
CA LYS A 183 -11.25 5.74 -10.85
C LYS A 183 -10.67 6.04 -9.47
N THR A 184 -11.23 5.39 -8.47
CA THR A 184 -10.71 5.38 -7.11
C THR A 184 -9.92 4.11 -6.91
N VAL A 185 -8.67 4.23 -6.49
CA VAL A 185 -7.78 3.09 -6.28
C VAL A 185 -7.46 2.95 -4.80
N ILE A 186 -7.65 1.77 -4.24
CA ILE A 186 -7.15 1.38 -2.93
C ILE A 186 -5.96 0.43 -3.15
N TYR A 187 -4.79 0.87 -2.73
CA TYR A 187 -3.53 0.17 -2.98
C TYR A 187 -2.88 -0.28 -1.68
N THR A 188 -2.73 -1.59 -1.48
CA THR A 188 -1.95 -2.10 -0.34
C THR A 188 -0.53 -2.42 -0.76
N SER A 189 0.40 -2.04 0.08
CA SER A 189 1.80 -2.45 0.00
C SER A 189 2.44 -2.43 1.38
N HIS A 190 3.50 -3.18 1.54
CA HIS A 190 4.45 -3.06 2.65
C HIS A 190 5.74 -2.36 2.19
N TYR A 191 5.83 -1.95 0.91
CA TYR A 191 6.98 -1.27 0.32
C TYR A 191 6.66 0.22 0.11
N MET A 192 7.23 1.06 0.98
CA MET A 192 6.95 2.49 1.07
C MET A 192 7.21 3.28 -0.23
N PRO A 193 8.30 3.03 -0.98
CA PRO A 193 8.55 3.74 -2.23
C PRO A 193 7.43 3.63 -3.27
N GLU A 194 6.67 2.53 -3.27
CA GLU A 194 5.49 2.39 -4.15
C GLU A 194 4.38 3.34 -3.74
N ILE A 195 4.09 3.41 -2.43
CA ILE A 195 3.08 4.30 -1.86
C ILE A 195 3.45 5.76 -2.16
N GLU A 196 4.71 6.15 -1.92
CA GLU A 196 5.19 7.51 -2.20
C GLU A 196 5.10 7.87 -3.69
N LYS A 197 5.33 6.88 -4.58
CA LYS A 197 5.31 7.10 -6.04
C LYS A 197 3.91 7.34 -6.59
N ILE A 198 2.88 6.61 -6.11
CA ILE A 198 1.58 6.59 -6.78
C ILE A 198 0.42 7.13 -5.95
N CYS A 199 0.50 7.11 -4.60
CA CYS A 199 -0.64 7.46 -3.76
C CYS A 199 -0.75 8.97 -3.53
N ASP A 200 -1.99 9.47 -3.42
CA ASP A 200 -2.28 10.85 -3.01
C ASP A 200 -2.33 10.94 -1.48
N GLU A 201 -3.00 9.96 -0.88
CA GLU A 201 -3.19 9.83 0.55
C GLU A 201 -2.83 8.43 1.02
N VAL A 202 -2.50 8.30 2.29
CA VAL A 202 -2.15 7.02 2.89
C VAL A 202 -2.71 6.91 4.31
N ALA A 203 -3.12 5.70 4.68
CA ALA A 203 -3.38 5.33 6.06
C ALA A 203 -2.37 4.26 6.50
N ILE A 204 -1.76 4.49 7.65
CA ILE A 204 -0.87 3.53 8.32
C ILE A 204 -1.72 2.73 9.29
N MET A 205 -1.74 1.41 9.07
CA MET A 205 -2.47 0.45 9.91
C MET A 205 -1.51 -0.33 10.80
N ASN A 206 -1.88 -0.49 12.05
CA ASN A 206 -1.20 -1.39 12.98
C ASN A 206 -2.22 -2.05 13.91
N ALA A 207 -2.10 -3.35 14.18
CA ALA A 207 -2.97 -4.12 15.08
C ALA A 207 -4.48 -3.86 14.89
N GLY A 208 -4.93 -3.74 13.63
CA GLY A 208 -6.35 -3.54 13.29
C GLY A 208 -6.86 -2.10 13.40
N GLN A 209 -6.01 -1.14 13.70
CA GLN A 209 -6.35 0.29 13.87
C GLN A 209 -5.64 1.15 12.84
N ILE A 210 -6.21 2.33 12.55
CA ILE A 210 -5.51 3.40 11.82
C ILE A 210 -4.68 4.19 12.84
N VAL A 211 -3.35 4.14 12.69
CA VAL A 211 -2.41 4.85 13.57
C VAL A 211 -2.20 6.28 13.08
N LYS A 212 -2.13 6.47 11.76
CA LYS A 212 -1.97 7.79 11.12
C LYS A 212 -2.57 7.75 9.72
N GLN A 213 -3.13 8.87 9.28
CA GLN A 213 -3.64 9.03 7.92
C GLN A 213 -3.48 10.47 7.44
N GLY A 214 -3.38 10.66 6.13
CA GLY A 214 -3.29 11.98 5.50
C GLY A 214 -2.64 11.93 4.12
N SER A 215 -2.43 13.10 3.51
CA SER A 215 -1.71 13.18 2.25
C SER A 215 -0.24 12.80 2.42
N ILE A 216 0.35 12.22 1.38
CA ILE A 216 1.79 11.88 1.39
C ILE A 216 2.61 13.13 1.72
N SER A 217 2.28 14.27 1.10
CA SER A 217 2.99 15.54 1.35
C SER A 217 2.89 16.00 2.80
N SER A 218 1.71 15.87 3.45
CA SER A 218 1.56 16.25 4.86
C SER A 218 2.28 15.31 5.83
N MET A 219 2.46 14.06 5.43
CA MET A 219 3.18 13.08 6.26
C MET A 219 4.70 13.21 6.16
N VAL A 220 5.20 13.56 4.97
CA VAL A 220 6.64 13.67 4.67
C VAL A 220 7.18 15.07 4.98
N ASN A 221 6.38 16.14 4.78
CA ASN A 221 6.80 17.54 4.90
C ASN A 221 6.45 18.21 6.23
N ASN A 222 6.18 17.44 7.30
CA ASN A 222 6.03 18.07 8.62
C ASN A 222 7.35 18.74 9.00
N GLU A 223 7.38 20.09 8.93
CA GLU A 223 8.54 20.95 9.25
C GLU A 223 9.09 20.71 10.67
N GLU A 224 8.31 20.10 11.57
CA GLU A 224 8.73 19.77 12.93
C GLU A 224 9.67 18.55 13.04
N SER A 225 9.90 17.82 11.95
CA SER A 225 10.79 16.65 11.95
C SER A 225 11.87 16.74 10.89
N GLN A 226 12.72 17.77 10.95
CA GLN A 226 14.04 17.68 10.31
C GLN A 226 14.81 16.58 11.03
N GLN A 227 14.73 15.37 10.49
CA GLN A 227 15.49 14.25 11.01
C GLN A 227 16.87 14.27 10.38
N VAL A 228 17.90 14.04 11.18
CA VAL A 228 19.25 13.81 10.67
C VAL A 228 19.60 12.35 10.89
N ILE A 229 19.94 11.69 9.78
CA ILE A 229 20.41 10.31 9.80
C ILE A 229 21.91 10.34 9.77
N VAL A 230 22.54 9.74 10.78
CA VAL A 230 23.98 9.58 10.89
C VAL A 230 24.30 8.11 10.68
N GLU A 231 24.91 7.79 9.54
CA GLU A 231 25.45 6.45 9.25
C GLU A 231 26.88 6.35 9.73
N LEU A 232 27.18 5.26 10.42
CA LEU A 232 28.49 4.98 11.02
C LEU A 232 29.19 3.84 10.31
N TYR A 233 30.51 3.81 10.33
CA TYR A 233 31.23 2.60 10.01
C TYR A 233 31.03 1.55 11.12
N PRO A 234 31.10 0.24 10.80
CA PRO A 234 30.99 -0.81 11.80
C PRO A 234 31.97 -0.58 12.97
N HIS A 235 31.47 -0.63 14.18
CA HIS A 235 32.21 -0.41 15.43
C HIS A 235 31.68 -1.32 16.54
N SER A 236 32.38 -1.44 17.66
CA SER A 236 31.88 -2.23 18.80
C SER A 236 30.70 -1.52 19.46
N SER A 237 29.57 -2.23 19.59
CA SER A 237 28.26 -1.70 19.97
C SER A 237 28.09 -1.15 21.38
N THR A 238 29.10 -1.28 22.24
CA THR A 238 29.01 -0.98 23.67
C THR A 238 28.75 0.51 23.98
N TYR A 239 29.05 1.40 23.05
CA TYR A 239 28.98 2.86 23.29
C TYR A 239 27.69 3.52 22.79
N LEU A 240 26.97 2.92 21.84
CA LEU A 240 25.75 3.51 21.30
C LEU A 240 24.63 3.55 22.35
N SER A 241 24.54 2.55 23.22
CA SER A 241 23.52 2.51 24.27
C SER A 241 23.59 3.70 25.24
N ALA A 242 24.80 4.29 25.42
CA ALA A 242 24.98 5.48 26.26
C ALA A 242 24.51 6.79 25.58
N MET A 243 24.25 6.78 24.27
CA MET A 243 23.80 7.94 23.50
C MET A 243 22.28 8.00 23.33
N SER A 244 21.54 7.00 23.85
CA SER A 244 20.08 6.99 23.78
C SER A 244 19.51 8.14 24.63
N ARG A 245 18.91 9.13 23.95
CA ARG A 245 18.21 10.28 24.55
C ARG A 245 16.85 10.41 23.87
N ALA A 246 16.00 11.27 24.36
CA ALA A 246 14.68 11.50 23.79
C ALA A 246 14.73 11.90 22.29
N GLU A 247 15.79 12.62 21.91
CA GLU A 247 15.98 13.14 20.54
C GLU A 247 16.90 12.26 19.66
N VAL A 248 17.53 11.21 20.21
CA VAL A 248 18.46 10.30 19.49
C VAL A 248 17.96 8.88 19.59
N THR A 249 17.51 8.34 18.47
CA THR A 249 17.06 6.95 18.35
C THR A 249 18.14 6.12 17.65
N ILE A 250 18.54 5.02 18.27
CA ILE A 250 19.45 4.03 17.68
C ILE A 250 18.58 3.09 16.84
N VAL A 251 18.70 3.18 15.50
CA VAL A 251 17.94 2.35 14.55
C VAL A 251 18.57 0.96 14.47
N ASP A 252 19.89 0.91 14.33
CA ASP A 252 20.70 -0.32 14.31
C ASP A 252 22.14 -0.02 14.79
N GLN A 253 23.04 -1.01 14.65
CA GLN A 253 24.45 -0.87 15.10
C GLN A 253 25.26 0.18 14.31
N THR A 254 24.73 0.69 13.21
CA THR A 254 25.44 1.62 12.32
C THR A 254 24.61 2.86 11.99
N THR A 255 23.39 3.00 12.48
CA THR A 255 22.49 4.09 12.10
C THR A 255 21.88 4.76 13.33
N LEU A 256 22.11 6.06 13.44
CA LEU A 256 21.46 6.93 14.43
C LEU A 256 20.45 7.84 13.71
N LEU A 257 19.30 8.02 14.33
CA LEU A 257 18.26 8.94 13.89
C LEU A 257 18.12 10.05 14.93
N LEU A 258 18.40 11.29 14.54
CA LEU A 258 18.18 12.46 15.38
C LEU A 258 16.83 13.09 14.97
N THR A 259 15.92 13.19 15.94
CA THR A 259 14.61 13.85 15.78
C THR A 259 14.65 15.23 16.42
N GLN A 260 13.94 16.21 15.85
CA GLN A 260 13.96 17.64 16.33
C GLN A 260 15.38 18.23 16.37
N SER A 261 16.16 17.98 15.34
CA SER A 261 17.59 18.30 15.34
C SER A 261 17.83 19.82 15.17
N SER A 262 18.09 20.51 16.28
CA SER A 262 18.78 21.80 16.23
C SER A 262 20.23 21.60 15.78
N SER A 263 20.82 22.61 15.14
CA SER A 263 22.24 22.57 14.75
C SER A 263 23.17 22.27 15.95
N GLU A 264 22.77 22.66 17.15
CA GLU A 264 23.50 22.41 18.40
C GLU A 264 23.45 20.93 18.80
N LEU A 265 22.30 20.29 18.69
CA LEU A 265 22.16 18.84 18.98
C LEU A 265 23.00 18.02 18.01
N ILE A 266 22.94 18.35 16.73
CA ILE A 266 23.75 17.67 15.69
C ILE A 266 25.22 17.80 16.06
N ALA A 267 25.71 19.01 16.34
CA ALA A 267 27.10 19.25 16.70
C ALA A 267 27.51 18.46 17.95
N GLN A 268 26.66 18.40 18.98
CA GLN A 268 26.93 17.64 20.20
C GLN A 268 27.05 16.13 19.93
N VAL A 269 26.13 15.57 19.13
CA VAL A 269 26.17 14.13 18.79
C VAL A 269 27.42 13.80 17.99
N LEU A 270 27.75 14.61 16.98
CA LEU A 270 28.95 14.41 16.15
C LEU A 270 30.23 14.47 16.99
N HIS A 271 30.32 15.45 17.91
CA HIS A 271 31.47 15.59 18.80
C HIS A 271 31.59 14.40 19.76
N GLN A 272 30.47 13.88 20.29
CA GLN A 272 30.49 12.68 21.14
C GLN A 272 30.94 11.43 20.38
N LEU A 273 30.51 11.25 19.14
CA LEU A 273 30.97 10.15 18.27
C LEU A 273 32.47 10.23 18.01
N GLU A 274 32.97 11.43 17.71
CA GLU A 274 34.40 11.66 17.46
C GLU A 274 35.26 11.40 18.72
N GLN A 275 34.83 11.88 19.90
CA GLN A 275 35.53 11.60 21.16
C GLN A 275 35.63 10.11 21.48
N GLN A 276 34.67 9.32 21.04
CA GLN A 276 34.65 7.86 21.21
C GLN A 276 35.35 7.10 20.07
N GLY A 277 35.94 7.81 19.11
CA GLY A 277 36.64 7.21 17.97
C GLY A 277 35.72 6.51 16.98
N ILE A 278 34.41 6.80 17.02
CA ILE A 278 33.43 6.23 16.09
C ILE A 278 33.46 7.04 14.79
N LYS A 279 33.79 6.37 13.69
CA LYS A 279 33.89 7.00 12.38
C LYS A 279 32.51 7.15 11.74
N ILE A 280 32.19 8.36 11.29
CA ILE A 280 30.98 8.69 10.57
C ILE A 280 31.21 8.34 9.10
N LYS A 281 30.29 7.59 8.52
CA LYS A 281 30.29 7.21 7.09
C LYS A 281 29.58 8.27 6.27
N GLN A 282 28.41 8.70 6.73
CA GLN A 282 27.57 9.68 6.03
C GLN A 282 26.61 10.38 7.01
N ILE A 283 26.33 11.65 6.76
CA ILE A 283 25.27 12.41 7.40
C ILE A 283 24.28 12.81 6.32
N ARG A 284 23.02 12.49 6.52
CA ARG A 284 21.92 12.89 5.63
C ARG A 284 20.91 13.70 6.42
N TYR A 285 20.52 14.84 5.90
CA TYR A 285 19.27 15.44 6.31
C TYR A 285 18.16 14.60 5.69
N GLY A 286 17.47 13.84 6.52
CA GLY A 286 16.33 13.06 6.09
C GLY A 286 15.10 13.96 6.04
N ALA A 287 14.50 14.14 4.87
CA ALA A 287 13.07 14.33 4.86
C ALA A 287 12.46 13.14 5.61
N THR A 288 11.46 13.36 6.45
CA THR A 288 10.74 12.27 7.08
C THR A 288 10.19 11.39 5.98
N THR A 289 10.84 10.26 5.67
CA THR A 289 10.30 9.32 4.70
C THR A 289 9.13 8.59 5.34
N LEU A 290 8.18 8.14 4.54
CA LEU A 290 7.13 7.24 5.06
C LEU A 290 7.73 6.06 5.81
N GLU A 291 8.92 5.60 5.44
CA GLU A 291 9.63 4.49 6.08
C GLU A 291 10.05 4.82 7.51
N SER A 292 10.69 5.97 7.73
CA SER A 292 11.07 6.39 9.10
C SER A 292 9.84 6.62 9.98
N LEU A 293 8.80 7.20 9.42
CA LEU A 293 7.53 7.42 10.12
C LEU A 293 6.83 6.09 10.46
N PHE A 294 6.83 5.15 9.53
CA PHE A 294 6.28 3.81 9.73
C PHE A 294 7.02 3.04 10.82
N ILE A 295 8.36 3.03 10.80
CA ILE A 295 9.18 2.39 11.83
C ILE A 295 8.86 2.97 13.21
N ASN A 296 8.82 4.30 13.34
CA ASN A 296 8.51 4.98 14.59
C ASN A 296 7.11 4.64 15.14
N LEU A 297 6.10 4.53 14.25
CA LEU A 297 4.72 4.23 14.66
C LEU A 297 4.50 2.75 14.98
N THR A 298 5.26 1.84 14.35
CA THR A 298 5.07 0.39 14.54
C THR A 298 5.99 -0.19 15.60
N SER A 299 7.14 0.43 15.90
CA SER A 299 8.07 -0.01 16.95
C SER A 299 7.58 0.35 18.37
N LYS A 300 6.85 1.45 18.56
CA LYS A 300 6.27 1.84 19.86
C LYS A 300 5.24 0.85 20.41
N GLY A 301 4.71 -0.06 19.60
CA GLY A 301 3.78 -1.12 20.02
C GLY A 301 4.45 -2.43 20.49
N ARG A 302 5.80 -2.50 20.52
CA ARG A 302 6.54 -3.70 20.92
C ARG A 302 7.14 -3.65 22.35
N THR A 303 6.95 -2.57 23.06
CA THR A 303 7.56 -2.39 24.42
C THR A 303 6.66 -2.83 25.57
N ASP A 304 5.46 -3.38 25.32
CA ASP A 304 4.57 -3.89 26.36
C ASP A 304 4.14 -5.34 26.07
N VAL A 305 5.09 -6.29 26.12
CA VAL A 305 4.83 -7.72 26.38
C VAL A 305 5.99 -8.30 27.16
#